data_04f95668da5c36f1063a4e4189a95930
#
_entry.id   04f95668da5c36f1063a4e4189a95930
#
_cell.length_a   1.000
_cell.length_b   1.000
_cell.length_c   1.000
_cell.angle_alpha   90.00
_cell.angle_beta   90.00
_cell.angle_gamma   90.00
#
_symmetry.space_group_name_H-M   'P 1'
#
loop_
_entity.id
_entity.type
_entity.pdbx_description
1 polymer ?
#
loop_
_entity_poly.entity_id
_entity_poly.type
_entity_poly.pdbx_seq_one_letter_code
_entity_poly.pdbx_strand_id
1 'polypeptide(L)'
;MAAGAGLLLSRLGLVLLPGLLATAGRIALVWGLVPADQRDTAVEALAPVVELLMPVLSEPILIEALRVALSLADDTALGAVGVPAVLVGVLGEAGLGVAGISTAALAVAGLAALAGSSGVEPVRIDRVGADLRRGGESRLVDPPADLAGRVGRIPDAAAPIVIERYTMPDGSVHVEVYIAGTDAHAPMGGEQPWDMASNVAIVGGANASSLQAVRVALAAEGITSETSIVFTGYSQGGAIATVLAESGDYLTTGLVTVGAPTGGLPVRGDYPAIVIEHREDLVPVLSGIRRDTTAVVVRGDAFAEGAPPEGALSAHDLDRYLRTAAAADAHVSATLRAAIDALPQAAASGTRTAYTATRIPPPTPE
;
A
#
# COMPACT_ATOMS: atom_id res chain seq x y z
N MET A 1 -38.10 -5.10 4.48
CA MET A 1 -37.31 -6.16 3.78
C MET A 1 -35.79 -5.96 3.90
N ALA A 2 -35.28 -4.72 3.90
CA ALA A 2 -33.82 -4.46 4.04
C ALA A 2 -33.20 -4.91 5.38
N ALA A 3 -33.91 -4.78 6.49
CA ALA A 3 -33.41 -5.20 7.82
C ALA A 3 -33.22 -6.72 7.96
N GLY A 4 -34.03 -7.52 7.26
CA GLY A 4 -33.92 -8.99 7.28
C GLY A 4 -32.74 -9.51 6.47
N ALA A 5 -32.39 -8.85 5.36
CA ALA A 5 -31.25 -9.21 4.54
C ALA A 5 -29.91 -8.90 5.25
N GLY A 6 -29.83 -7.79 5.99
CA GLY A 6 -28.65 -7.44 6.78
C GLY A 6 -28.37 -8.45 7.92
N LEU A 7 -29.42 -8.95 8.58
CA LEU A 7 -29.29 -9.96 9.63
C LEU A 7 -28.90 -11.36 9.10
N LEU A 8 -29.39 -11.72 7.91
CA LEU A 8 -29.01 -12.97 7.22
C LEU A 8 -27.56 -12.92 6.73
N LEU A 9 -27.12 -11.80 6.17
CA LEU A 9 -25.74 -11.59 5.70
C LEU A 9 -24.73 -11.55 6.86
N SER A 10 -25.10 -10.97 8.02
CA SER A 10 -24.24 -10.97 9.20
C SER A 10 -24.11 -12.38 9.81
N ARG A 11 -25.17 -13.20 9.78
CA ARG A 11 -25.12 -14.59 10.24
C ARG A 11 -24.38 -15.52 9.26
N LEU A 12 -24.54 -15.33 7.96
CA LEU A 12 -23.76 -16.05 6.93
C LEU A 12 -22.28 -15.66 6.99
N GLY A 13 -21.96 -14.38 7.19
CA GLY A 13 -20.59 -13.93 7.40
C GLY A 13 -19.95 -14.60 8.61
N LEU A 14 -20.61 -14.60 9.78
CA LEU A 14 -20.13 -15.24 11.00
C LEU A 14 -19.92 -16.75 10.88
N VAL A 15 -20.71 -17.45 10.06
CA VAL A 15 -20.57 -18.90 9.84
C VAL A 15 -19.52 -19.23 8.78
N LEU A 16 -19.40 -18.41 7.75
CA LEU A 16 -18.42 -18.63 6.67
C LEU A 16 -17.01 -18.15 7.04
N LEU A 17 -16.90 -17.19 7.96
CA LEU A 17 -15.66 -16.57 8.35
C LEU A 17 -14.59 -17.54 8.88
N PRO A 18 -14.89 -18.43 9.85
CA PRO A 18 -13.92 -19.43 10.30
C PRO A 18 -13.48 -20.36 9.18
N GLY A 19 -14.41 -20.67 8.24
CA GLY A 19 -14.12 -21.49 7.06
C GLY A 19 -13.20 -20.78 6.07
N LEU A 20 -13.39 -19.49 5.82
CA LEU A 20 -12.55 -18.69 4.95
C LEU A 20 -11.16 -18.50 5.54
N LEU A 21 -11.04 -18.17 6.83
CA LEU A 21 -9.76 -18.03 7.52
C LEU A 21 -8.99 -19.36 7.60
N ALA A 22 -9.69 -20.46 7.90
CA ALA A 22 -9.11 -21.79 7.89
C ALA A 22 -8.66 -22.20 6.47
N THR A 23 -9.40 -21.80 5.44
CA THR A 23 -9.06 -22.05 4.04
C THR A 23 -7.88 -21.20 3.61
N ALA A 24 -7.85 -19.92 3.94
CA ALA A 24 -6.71 -19.03 3.67
C ALA A 24 -5.44 -19.53 4.38
N GLY A 25 -5.53 -19.93 5.65
CA GLY A 25 -4.42 -20.55 6.38
C GLY A 25 -3.94 -21.86 5.77
N ARG A 26 -4.86 -22.70 5.26
CA ARG A 26 -4.51 -23.93 4.53
C ARG A 26 -3.86 -23.64 3.19
N ILE A 27 -4.40 -22.69 2.44
CA ILE A 27 -3.80 -22.24 1.16
C ILE A 27 -2.37 -21.73 1.41
N ALA A 28 -2.15 -20.91 2.43
CA ALA A 28 -0.84 -20.41 2.78
C ALA A 28 0.12 -21.51 3.24
N LEU A 29 -0.36 -22.48 4.02
CA LEU A 29 0.42 -23.65 4.44
C LEU A 29 0.79 -24.53 3.23
N VAL A 30 -0.19 -24.81 2.36
CA VAL A 30 0.04 -25.56 1.11
C VAL A 30 0.99 -24.80 0.19
N TRP A 31 0.83 -23.46 0.11
CA TRP A 31 1.70 -22.59 -0.67
C TRP A 31 3.15 -22.63 -0.17
N GLY A 32 3.36 -22.62 1.15
CA GLY A 32 4.67 -22.78 1.76
C GLY A 32 5.33 -24.16 1.46
N LEU A 33 4.51 -25.17 1.17
CA LEU A 33 4.98 -26.52 0.78
C LEU A 33 5.22 -26.66 -0.73
N VAL A 34 4.76 -25.71 -1.57
CA VAL A 34 5.02 -25.71 -3.02
C VAL A 34 6.46 -25.29 -3.27
N PRO A 35 7.29 -26.13 -3.92
CA PRO A 35 8.64 -25.76 -4.33
C PRO A 35 8.65 -24.48 -5.16
N ALA A 36 9.70 -23.66 -5.00
CA ALA A 36 9.77 -22.34 -5.65
C ALA A 36 9.65 -22.42 -7.18
N ASP A 37 10.21 -23.46 -7.78
CA ASP A 37 10.16 -23.75 -9.22
C ASP A 37 8.79 -24.21 -9.74
N GLN A 38 7.85 -24.54 -8.86
CA GLN A 38 6.49 -24.99 -9.21
C GLN A 38 5.42 -23.95 -8.88
N ARG A 39 5.79 -22.82 -8.28
CA ARG A 39 4.81 -21.80 -7.85
C ARG A 39 4.08 -21.15 -9.01
N ASP A 40 4.78 -20.87 -10.10
CA ASP A 40 4.17 -20.29 -11.31
C ASP A 40 3.12 -21.25 -11.91
N THR A 41 3.44 -22.54 -11.99
CA THR A 41 2.49 -23.57 -12.45
C THR A 41 1.28 -23.70 -11.50
N ALA A 42 1.50 -23.55 -10.19
CA ALA A 42 0.41 -23.59 -9.21
C ALA A 42 -0.49 -22.34 -9.31
N VAL A 43 0.05 -21.17 -9.60
CA VAL A 43 -0.72 -19.95 -9.90
C VAL A 43 -1.58 -20.15 -11.13
N GLU A 44 -1.00 -20.63 -12.23
CA GLU A 44 -1.72 -20.92 -13.46
C GLU A 44 -2.86 -21.92 -13.25
N ALA A 45 -2.64 -22.96 -12.43
CA ALA A 45 -3.66 -23.95 -12.11
C ALA A 45 -4.82 -23.39 -11.27
N LEU A 46 -4.58 -22.33 -10.49
CA LEU A 46 -5.61 -21.65 -9.69
C LEU A 46 -6.35 -20.56 -10.46
N ALA A 47 -5.79 -20.05 -11.56
CA ALA A 47 -6.37 -18.96 -12.33
C ALA A 47 -7.84 -19.21 -12.73
N PRO A 48 -8.27 -20.40 -13.22
CA PRO A 48 -9.66 -20.65 -13.57
C PRO A 48 -10.63 -20.61 -12.37
N VAL A 49 -10.13 -21.00 -11.18
CA VAL A 49 -10.94 -20.95 -9.93
C VAL A 49 -11.09 -19.52 -9.46
N VAL A 50 -10.05 -18.72 -9.58
CA VAL A 50 -10.08 -17.29 -9.27
C VAL A 50 -11.02 -16.58 -10.21
N GLU A 51 -10.95 -16.81 -11.52
CA GLU A 51 -11.85 -16.23 -12.52
C GLU A 51 -13.32 -16.58 -12.24
N LEU A 52 -13.62 -17.82 -11.85
CA LEU A 52 -14.98 -18.24 -11.50
C LEU A 52 -15.50 -17.50 -10.26
N LEU A 53 -14.62 -17.18 -9.30
CA LEU A 53 -14.99 -16.49 -8.07
C LEU A 53 -15.00 -14.96 -8.21
N MET A 54 -14.43 -14.42 -9.29
CA MET A 54 -14.28 -12.98 -9.50
C MET A 54 -15.56 -12.16 -9.38
N PRO A 55 -16.69 -12.54 -9.99
CA PRO A 55 -17.93 -11.78 -9.85
C PRO A 55 -18.37 -11.62 -8.39
N VAL A 56 -18.09 -12.65 -7.58
CA VAL A 56 -18.41 -12.67 -6.14
C VAL A 56 -17.38 -11.86 -5.33
N LEU A 57 -16.10 -11.98 -5.67
CA LEU A 57 -15.00 -11.28 -4.98
C LEU A 57 -14.95 -9.78 -5.32
N SER A 58 -15.64 -9.33 -6.38
CA SER A 58 -15.75 -7.92 -6.75
C SER A 58 -17.00 -7.24 -6.17
N GLU A 59 -17.84 -7.98 -5.41
CA GLU A 59 -19.01 -7.40 -4.79
C GLU A 59 -18.64 -6.52 -3.58
N PRO A 60 -18.96 -5.21 -3.56
CA PRO A 60 -18.55 -4.30 -2.49
C PRO A 60 -18.96 -4.74 -1.10
N ILE A 61 -20.13 -5.40 -0.96
CA ILE A 61 -20.61 -5.92 0.32
C ILE A 61 -19.72 -7.05 0.85
N LEU A 62 -19.24 -7.94 -0.03
CA LEU A 62 -18.36 -9.03 0.35
C LEU A 62 -16.96 -8.53 0.68
N ILE A 63 -16.49 -7.53 -0.04
CA ILE A 63 -15.21 -6.86 0.24
C ILE A 63 -15.25 -6.20 1.64
N GLU A 64 -16.32 -5.49 1.99
CA GLU A 64 -16.45 -4.93 3.34
C GLU A 64 -16.63 -6.01 4.42
N ALA A 65 -17.32 -7.10 4.12
CA ALA A 65 -17.41 -8.22 5.03
C ALA A 65 -16.03 -8.87 5.28
N LEU A 66 -15.20 -9.00 4.23
CA LEU A 66 -13.84 -9.48 4.34
C LEU A 66 -12.96 -8.52 5.16
N ARG A 67 -13.11 -7.21 4.96
CA ARG A 67 -12.40 -6.17 5.75
C ARG A 67 -12.70 -6.31 7.25
N VAL A 68 -13.97 -6.44 7.61
CA VAL A 68 -14.40 -6.68 9.00
C VAL A 68 -13.83 -8.00 9.52
N ALA A 69 -13.86 -9.03 8.69
CA ALA A 69 -13.35 -10.34 9.03
C ALA A 69 -11.87 -10.34 9.36
N LEU A 70 -11.07 -9.72 8.52
CA LEU A 70 -9.63 -9.59 8.74
C LEU A 70 -9.32 -8.77 10.00
N SER A 71 -10.14 -7.76 10.30
CA SER A 71 -9.99 -6.94 11.51
C SER A 71 -10.31 -7.69 12.81
N LEU A 72 -11.10 -8.78 12.74
CA LEU A 72 -11.47 -9.61 13.88
C LEU A 72 -10.68 -10.93 13.93
N ALA A 73 -9.73 -11.12 13.04
CA ALA A 73 -9.01 -12.39 12.91
C ALA A 73 -8.21 -12.75 14.17
N ASP A 74 -7.61 -11.76 14.81
CA ASP A 74 -6.87 -11.90 16.07
C ASP A 74 -7.79 -12.18 17.26
N ASP A 75 -8.85 -11.41 17.42
CA ASP A 75 -9.84 -11.62 18.46
C ASP A 75 -10.38 -13.06 18.40
N THR A 76 -10.63 -13.52 17.17
CA THR A 76 -11.09 -14.89 16.92
C THR A 76 -10.02 -15.92 17.25
N ALA A 77 -8.76 -15.68 16.90
CA ALA A 77 -7.65 -16.58 17.21
C ALA A 77 -7.36 -16.63 18.71
N LEU A 78 -7.35 -15.50 19.42
CA LEU A 78 -7.20 -15.44 20.87
C LEU A 78 -8.35 -16.15 21.60
N GLY A 79 -9.59 -15.94 21.14
CA GLY A 79 -10.76 -16.64 21.67
C GLY A 79 -10.69 -18.14 21.44
N ALA A 80 -10.19 -18.59 20.28
CA ALA A 80 -10.05 -20.00 19.96
C ALA A 80 -9.00 -20.73 20.83
N VAL A 81 -7.97 -20.01 21.31
CA VAL A 81 -6.99 -20.57 22.27
C VAL A 81 -7.40 -20.36 23.74
N GLY A 82 -8.64 -19.93 23.99
CA GLY A 82 -9.23 -19.86 25.32
C GLY A 82 -8.93 -18.59 26.12
N VAL A 83 -8.48 -17.52 25.46
CA VAL A 83 -8.30 -16.21 26.11
C VAL A 83 -9.69 -15.63 26.46
N PRO A 84 -9.94 -15.22 27.73
CA PRO A 84 -11.21 -14.63 28.12
C PRO A 84 -11.56 -13.37 27.31
N ALA A 85 -12.83 -13.18 26.94
CA ALA A 85 -13.29 -12.07 26.08
C ALA A 85 -12.87 -10.66 26.58
N VAL A 86 -12.79 -10.48 27.90
CA VAL A 86 -12.30 -9.22 28.50
C VAL A 86 -10.81 -9.00 28.18
N LEU A 87 -10.01 -10.07 28.19
CA LEU A 87 -8.57 -9.97 27.84
C LEU A 87 -8.37 -9.89 26.33
N VAL A 88 -9.25 -10.50 25.52
CA VAL A 88 -9.24 -10.33 24.05
C VAL A 88 -9.42 -8.85 23.69
N GLY A 89 -10.36 -8.14 24.33
CA GLY A 89 -10.57 -6.71 24.12
C GLY A 89 -9.41 -5.81 24.58
N VAL A 90 -8.51 -6.32 25.45
CA VAL A 90 -7.31 -5.60 25.90
C VAL A 90 -6.05 -5.98 25.10
N LEU A 91 -5.94 -7.28 24.74
CA LEU A 91 -4.78 -7.84 24.03
C LEU A 91 -4.96 -7.85 22.50
N GLY A 92 -6.20 -7.77 22.01
CA GLY A 92 -6.53 -7.69 20.60
C GLY A 92 -5.93 -6.45 19.94
N GLU A 93 -6.54 -5.94 18.89
CA GLU A 93 -5.99 -4.79 18.14
C GLU A 93 -5.58 -3.61 19.02
N ALA A 94 -6.27 -3.38 20.18
CA ALA A 94 -5.90 -2.33 21.11
C ALA A 94 -4.60 -2.66 21.88
N GLY A 95 -4.33 -3.94 22.17
CA GLY A 95 -3.13 -4.37 22.89
C GLY A 95 -1.90 -4.49 21.98
N LEU A 96 -2.04 -5.14 20.84
CA LEU A 96 -0.99 -5.22 19.80
C LEU A 96 -0.83 -3.90 19.06
N GLY A 97 -1.87 -3.10 18.94
CA GLY A 97 -1.82 -1.72 18.45
C GLY A 97 -0.97 -0.80 19.31
N VAL A 98 -0.82 -1.05 20.62
CA VAL A 98 0.15 -0.37 21.48
C VAL A 98 1.59 -0.70 21.07
N ALA A 99 1.85 -1.91 20.56
CA ALA A 99 3.15 -2.30 20.04
C ALA A 99 3.37 -1.90 18.56
N GLY A 100 2.37 -1.28 17.92
CA GLY A 100 2.46 -0.84 16.52
C GLY A 100 2.38 -1.98 15.50
N ILE A 101 1.98 -3.18 15.90
CA ILE A 101 1.89 -4.37 15.04
C ILE A 101 0.42 -4.78 14.94
N SER A 102 -0.19 -4.67 13.77
CA SER A 102 -1.52 -5.24 13.54
C SER A 102 -1.43 -6.76 13.45
N THR A 103 -2.44 -7.48 13.89
CA THR A 103 -2.41 -8.95 13.91
C THR A 103 -2.50 -9.56 12.51
N ALA A 104 -3.16 -8.88 11.57
CA ALA A 104 -3.05 -9.22 10.15
C ALA A 104 -1.59 -9.18 9.69
N ALA A 105 -0.82 -8.18 10.13
CA ALA A 105 0.60 -8.05 9.87
C ALA A 105 1.43 -9.20 10.47
N LEU A 106 1.13 -9.65 11.69
CA LEU A 106 1.80 -10.81 12.30
C LEU A 106 1.48 -12.12 11.57
N ALA A 107 0.22 -12.32 11.16
CA ALA A 107 -0.16 -13.49 10.37
C ALA A 107 0.58 -13.51 9.02
N VAL A 108 0.65 -12.36 8.34
CA VAL A 108 1.34 -12.19 7.06
C VAL A 108 2.85 -12.34 7.23
N ALA A 109 3.46 -11.76 8.29
CA ALA A 109 4.89 -11.92 8.59
C ALA A 109 5.23 -13.38 8.96
N GLY A 110 4.36 -14.08 9.69
CA GLY A 110 4.51 -15.50 9.97
C GLY A 110 4.48 -16.36 8.72
N LEU A 111 3.60 -16.06 7.76
CA LEU A 111 3.52 -16.72 6.46
C LEU A 111 4.76 -16.46 5.60
N ALA A 112 5.30 -15.25 5.62
CA ALA A 112 6.52 -14.91 4.90
C ALA A 112 7.75 -15.62 5.46
N ALA A 113 7.88 -15.69 6.78
CA ALA A 113 8.94 -16.44 7.43
C ALA A 113 8.91 -17.93 7.06
N LEU A 114 7.69 -18.50 6.98
CA LEU A 114 7.48 -19.88 6.50
C LEU A 114 7.83 -20.03 5.01
N ALA A 115 7.67 -18.99 4.21
CA ALA A 115 8.03 -18.98 2.78
C ALA A 115 9.53 -18.76 2.52
N GLY A 116 10.34 -18.55 3.57
CA GLY A 116 11.79 -18.40 3.46
C GLY A 116 12.26 -17.07 2.85
N SER A 117 11.39 -16.06 2.80
CA SER A 117 11.73 -14.72 2.31
C SER A 117 11.55 -13.69 3.43
N SER A 118 12.59 -12.92 3.75
CA SER A 118 12.53 -11.91 4.79
C SER A 118 11.98 -10.56 4.28
N GLY A 119 12.22 -10.23 3.02
CA GLY A 119 11.82 -8.96 2.42
C GLY A 119 12.50 -7.72 3.04
N VAL A 120 13.56 -7.93 3.83
CA VAL A 120 14.27 -6.88 4.60
C VAL A 120 15.76 -6.80 4.26
N GLU A 121 16.19 -7.43 3.18
CA GLU A 121 17.57 -7.44 2.72
C GLU A 121 18.06 -6.02 2.40
N PRO A 122 19.36 -5.72 2.61
CA PRO A 122 19.95 -4.45 2.20
C PRO A 122 19.78 -4.18 0.71
N VAL A 123 19.75 -2.92 0.34
CA VAL A 123 19.53 -2.51 -1.05
C VAL A 123 20.59 -1.54 -1.54
N ARG A 124 20.81 -1.55 -2.85
CA ARG A 124 21.48 -0.52 -3.60
C ARG A 124 20.46 0.21 -4.46
N ILE A 125 20.63 1.51 -4.64
CA ILE A 125 19.86 2.30 -5.60
C ILE A 125 20.77 2.77 -6.74
N ASP A 126 20.19 2.89 -7.91
CA ASP A 126 20.88 3.45 -9.08
C ASP A 126 19.97 4.51 -9.71
N ARG A 127 20.54 5.69 -10.05
CA ARG A 127 19.82 6.78 -10.70
C ARG A 127 19.54 6.43 -12.16
N VAL A 128 18.28 6.53 -12.60
CA VAL A 128 17.87 6.20 -13.97
C VAL A 128 18.21 7.37 -14.92
N GLY A 129 18.75 7.04 -16.09
CA GLY A 129 19.06 8.03 -17.13
C GLY A 129 20.31 8.88 -16.87
N ALA A 130 21.05 8.58 -15.81
CA ALA A 130 22.37 9.15 -15.60
C ALA A 130 23.37 8.44 -16.54
N ASP A 131 23.58 8.97 -17.74
CA ASP A 131 24.84 8.72 -18.45
C ASP A 131 25.95 9.37 -17.61
N LEU A 132 26.59 8.58 -16.76
CA LEU A 132 27.62 8.98 -15.80
C LEU A 132 28.80 9.73 -16.47
N ARG A 133 28.87 9.70 -17.80
CA ARG A 133 29.91 10.39 -18.61
C ARG A 133 29.51 11.80 -19.01
N ARG A 134 28.27 12.25 -18.85
CA ARG A 134 27.75 13.54 -19.29
C ARG A 134 27.03 14.37 -18.23
N GLY A 135 27.19 14.08 -16.94
CA GLY A 135 26.47 14.80 -15.87
C GLY A 135 24.97 14.70 -16.14
N GLY A 136 24.36 13.58 -15.73
CA GLY A 136 22.95 13.29 -16.02
C GLY A 136 22.06 14.48 -15.68
N GLU A 137 21.47 15.08 -16.71
CA GLU A 137 20.58 16.23 -16.55
C GLU A 137 19.30 15.74 -15.88
N SER A 138 19.03 16.26 -14.69
CA SER A 138 17.71 16.14 -14.08
C SER A 138 16.69 16.77 -15.04
N ARG A 139 15.65 16.00 -15.40
CA ARG A 139 14.62 16.52 -16.30
C ARG A 139 13.83 17.63 -15.59
N LEU A 140 13.67 18.78 -16.23
CA LEU A 140 12.77 19.83 -15.76
C LEU A 140 11.31 19.31 -15.80
N VAL A 141 10.56 19.65 -14.77
CA VAL A 141 9.16 19.25 -14.60
C VAL A 141 8.38 20.38 -13.94
N ASP A 142 7.16 20.62 -14.43
CA ASP A 142 6.25 21.56 -13.79
C ASP A 142 5.66 20.94 -12.51
N PRO A 143 5.26 21.74 -11.50
CA PRO A 143 4.62 21.23 -10.31
C PRO A 143 3.30 20.52 -10.62
N PRO A 144 2.86 19.55 -9.78
CA PRO A 144 1.53 18.94 -9.94
C PRO A 144 0.45 20.00 -9.68
N ALA A 145 -0.52 20.10 -10.59
CA ALA A 145 -1.58 21.12 -10.48
C ALA A 145 -2.70 20.73 -9.51
N ASP A 146 -2.95 19.43 -9.36
CA ASP A 146 -4.10 18.86 -8.66
C ASP A 146 -3.79 17.45 -8.14
N LEU A 147 -4.79 16.77 -7.59
CA LEU A 147 -4.67 15.41 -7.07
C LEU A 147 -4.39 14.40 -8.20
N ALA A 148 -5.10 14.52 -9.33
CA ALA A 148 -4.87 13.67 -10.50
C ALA A 148 -3.46 13.86 -11.06
N GLY A 149 -2.95 15.08 -11.08
CA GLY A 149 -1.57 15.38 -11.46
C GLY A 149 -0.54 14.70 -10.56
N ARG A 150 -0.79 14.57 -9.26
CA ARG A 150 0.06 13.80 -8.35
C ARG A 150 -0.04 12.30 -8.61
N VAL A 151 -1.26 11.77 -8.70
CA VAL A 151 -1.48 10.34 -8.95
C VAL A 151 -0.88 9.91 -10.29
N GLY A 152 -1.04 10.72 -11.35
CA GLY A 152 -0.47 10.46 -12.67
C GLY A 152 1.06 10.50 -12.76
N ARG A 153 1.75 10.91 -11.69
CA ARG A 153 3.23 10.90 -11.59
C ARG A 153 3.79 9.71 -10.86
N ILE A 154 2.94 8.88 -10.26
CA ILE A 154 3.36 7.62 -9.66
C ILE A 154 4.03 6.79 -10.76
N PRO A 155 5.29 6.37 -10.56
CA PRO A 155 6.02 5.63 -11.58
C PRO A 155 5.57 4.18 -11.67
N ASP A 156 6.04 3.49 -12.71
CA ASP A 156 6.00 2.04 -12.79
C ASP A 156 7.12 1.40 -11.95
N ALA A 157 7.07 0.08 -11.82
CA ALA A 157 8.05 -0.67 -11.04
C ALA A 157 9.46 -0.74 -11.68
N ALA A 158 9.62 -0.32 -12.95
CA ALA A 158 10.93 -0.28 -13.60
C ALA A 158 11.83 0.81 -13.02
N ALA A 159 11.23 1.94 -12.56
CA ALA A 159 11.94 2.99 -11.84
C ALA A 159 11.08 3.46 -10.65
N PRO A 160 10.93 2.62 -9.61
CA PRO A 160 9.85 2.69 -8.66
C PRO A 160 9.89 3.89 -7.70
N ILE A 161 10.95 4.69 -7.74
CA ILE A 161 11.09 5.88 -6.90
C ILE A 161 11.32 7.07 -7.80
N VAL A 162 10.48 8.09 -7.67
CA VAL A 162 10.65 9.38 -8.34
C VAL A 162 10.64 10.48 -7.29
N ILE A 163 11.63 11.36 -7.37
CA ILE A 163 11.77 12.52 -6.50
C ILE A 163 11.78 13.77 -7.36
N GLU A 164 10.84 14.67 -7.11
CA GLU A 164 10.76 15.97 -7.74
C GLU A 164 11.08 17.06 -6.71
N ARG A 165 11.94 17.97 -7.07
CA ARG A 165 12.48 19.01 -6.19
C ARG A 165 12.14 20.38 -6.74
N TYR A 166 11.47 21.18 -5.94
CA TYR A 166 10.99 22.51 -6.29
C TYR A 166 11.56 23.57 -5.36
N THR A 167 11.73 24.77 -5.88
CA THR A 167 12.02 25.95 -5.06
C THR A 167 10.72 26.71 -4.84
N MET A 168 10.37 26.92 -3.59
CA MET A 168 9.17 27.66 -3.21
C MET A 168 9.40 29.18 -3.34
N PRO A 169 8.33 30.02 -3.38
CA PRO A 169 8.46 31.47 -3.50
C PRO A 169 9.30 32.13 -2.40
N ASP A 170 9.38 31.55 -1.23
CA ASP A 170 10.21 32.01 -0.09
C ASP A 170 11.66 31.54 -0.14
N GLY A 171 12.04 30.81 -1.21
CA GLY A 171 13.36 30.23 -1.39
C GLY A 171 13.59 28.88 -0.70
N SER A 172 12.61 28.37 0.05
CA SER A 172 12.69 27.03 0.65
C SER A 172 12.61 25.94 -0.40
N VAL A 173 13.05 24.73 -0.03
CA VAL A 173 12.96 23.54 -0.88
C VAL A 173 11.73 22.74 -0.50
N HIS A 174 10.94 22.37 -1.50
CA HIS A 174 9.82 21.44 -1.41
C HIS A 174 10.08 20.21 -2.29
N VAL A 175 9.71 19.04 -1.79
CA VAL A 175 9.94 17.76 -2.47
C VAL A 175 8.62 16.99 -2.60
N GLU A 176 8.36 16.50 -3.80
CA GLU A 176 7.30 15.53 -4.07
C GLU A 176 7.96 14.17 -4.32
N VAL A 177 7.54 13.15 -3.60
CA VAL A 177 8.07 11.78 -3.68
C VAL A 177 6.96 10.86 -4.18
N TYR A 178 7.20 10.20 -5.31
CA TYR A 178 6.25 9.29 -5.94
C TYR A 178 6.79 7.87 -5.88
N ILE A 179 5.98 6.94 -5.38
CA ILE A 179 6.40 5.57 -5.07
C ILE A 179 5.47 4.58 -5.78
N ALA A 180 6.07 3.70 -6.58
CA ALA A 180 5.38 2.66 -7.35
C ALA A 180 4.68 1.63 -6.48
N GLY A 181 3.71 0.94 -7.04
CA GLY A 181 3.16 -0.30 -6.52
C GLY A 181 4.07 -1.51 -6.75
N THR A 182 3.66 -2.67 -6.27
CA THR A 182 4.35 -3.94 -6.45
C THR A 182 4.46 -4.29 -7.94
N ASP A 183 5.61 -4.77 -8.36
CA ASP A 183 5.77 -5.44 -9.65
C ASP A 183 5.17 -6.85 -9.57
N ALA A 184 4.07 -7.05 -10.28
CA ALA A 184 3.38 -8.35 -10.31
C ALA A 184 4.23 -9.47 -10.94
N HIS A 185 5.26 -9.12 -11.72
CA HIS A 185 6.15 -10.06 -12.38
C HIS A 185 7.44 -10.30 -11.60
N ALA A 186 7.73 -9.52 -10.55
CA ALA A 186 8.92 -9.71 -9.75
C ALA A 186 8.82 -10.98 -8.89
N PRO A 187 9.80 -11.91 -8.98
CA PRO A 187 9.84 -13.07 -8.10
C PRO A 187 9.90 -12.66 -6.64
N MET A 188 9.13 -13.32 -5.77
CA MET A 188 9.17 -13.08 -4.34
C MET A 188 10.57 -13.32 -3.78
N GLY A 189 11.17 -12.30 -3.13
CA GLY A 189 12.53 -12.36 -2.61
C GLY A 189 13.62 -12.29 -3.69
N GLY A 190 13.26 -11.90 -4.92
CA GLY A 190 14.21 -11.68 -6.02
C GLY A 190 15.05 -10.42 -5.86
N GLU A 191 15.82 -10.06 -6.89
CA GLU A 191 16.69 -8.88 -6.88
C GLU A 191 15.90 -7.56 -6.78
N GLN A 192 14.72 -7.51 -7.39
CA GLN A 192 13.85 -6.34 -7.41
C GLN A 192 13.05 -6.25 -6.09
N PRO A 193 13.21 -5.18 -5.28
CA PRO A 193 12.56 -5.11 -3.96
C PRO A 193 11.07 -4.70 -3.99
N TRP A 194 10.50 -4.31 -5.13
CA TRP A 194 9.06 -4.05 -5.28
C TRP A 194 8.28 -5.34 -5.53
N ASP A 195 8.45 -6.31 -4.67
CA ASP A 195 7.85 -7.64 -4.74
C ASP A 195 6.93 -7.94 -3.54
N MET A 196 6.31 -9.12 -3.55
CA MET A 196 5.42 -9.55 -2.47
C MET A 196 6.15 -9.77 -1.14
N ALA A 197 7.47 -10.08 -1.12
CA ALA A 197 8.22 -10.23 0.12
C ALA A 197 8.32 -8.90 0.87
N SER A 198 8.64 -7.82 0.17
CA SER A 198 8.64 -6.47 0.74
C SER A 198 7.25 -6.00 1.16
N ASN A 199 6.19 -6.36 0.39
CA ASN A 199 4.81 -6.06 0.78
C ASN A 199 4.48 -6.64 2.16
N VAL A 200 4.77 -7.91 2.32
CA VAL A 200 4.56 -8.63 3.56
C VAL A 200 5.35 -8.02 4.71
N ALA A 201 6.62 -7.70 4.47
CA ALA A 201 7.49 -7.08 5.46
C ALA A 201 6.96 -5.71 5.94
N ILE A 202 6.48 -4.84 5.01
CA ILE A 202 5.91 -3.53 5.35
C ILE A 202 4.64 -3.68 6.18
N VAL A 203 3.71 -4.51 5.75
CA VAL A 203 2.45 -4.75 6.49
C VAL A 203 2.75 -5.37 7.85
N GLY A 204 3.81 -6.17 7.97
CA GLY A 204 4.35 -6.71 9.21
C GLY A 204 5.10 -5.71 10.08
N GLY A 205 5.20 -4.44 9.70
CA GLY A 205 5.92 -3.41 10.46
C GLY A 205 7.45 -3.54 10.39
N ALA A 206 7.98 -4.36 9.47
CA ALA A 206 9.40 -4.53 9.29
C ALA A 206 10.00 -3.46 8.36
N ASN A 207 11.32 -3.25 8.44
CA ASN A 207 12.05 -2.33 7.57
C ASN A 207 12.30 -2.98 6.20
N ALA A 208 11.24 -3.10 5.38
CA ALA A 208 11.26 -3.77 4.10
C ALA A 208 12.33 -3.22 3.14
N SER A 209 12.83 -4.07 2.24
CA SER A 209 13.86 -3.69 1.25
C SER A 209 13.41 -2.52 0.37
N SER A 210 12.14 -2.47 -0.05
CA SER A 210 11.58 -1.35 -0.82
C SER A 210 11.48 -0.06 0.01
N LEU A 211 11.13 -0.14 1.30
CA LEU A 211 11.14 1.01 2.21
C LEU A 211 12.56 1.54 2.41
N GLN A 212 13.54 0.66 2.61
CA GLN A 212 14.96 1.03 2.71
C GLN A 212 15.43 1.75 1.45
N ALA A 213 15.03 1.27 0.25
CA ALA A 213 15.40 1.88 -1.02
C ALA A 213 14.93 3.34 -1.12
N VAL A 214 13.69 3.63 -0.68
CA VAL A 214 13.20 5.01 -0.66
C VAL A 214 13.99 5.87 0.33
N ARG A 215 14.29 5.36 1.54
CA ARG A 215 15.14 6.07 2.53
C ARG A 215 16.53 6.40 1.96
N VAL A 216 17.15 5.44 1.28
CA VAL A 216 18.47 5.64 0.65
C VAL A 216 18.39 6.67 -0.48
N ALA A 217 17.31 6.67 -1.29
CA ALA A 217 17.11 7.65 -2.36
C ALA A 217 16.92 9.08 -1.79
N LEU A 218 16.14 9.22 -0.72
CA LEU A 218 15.95 10.51 -0.03
C LEU A 218 17.27 11.03 0.53
N ALA A 219 18.07 10.17 1.16
CA ALA A 219 19.39 10.53 1.67
C ALA A 219 20.36 10.92 0.54
N ALA A 220 20.33 10.21 -0.60
CA ALA A 220 21.16 10.54 -1.78
C ALA A 220 20.80 11.89 -2.40
N GLU A 221 19.54 12.34 -2.26
CA GLU A 221 19.10 13.68 -2.67
C GLU A 221 19.36 14.75 -1.60
N GLY A 222 19.99 14.40 -0.46
CA GLY A 222 20.28 15.33 0.62
C GLY A 222 19.02 15.83 1.35
N ILE A 223 17.97 15.03 1.35
CA ILE A 223 16.71 15.37 2.01
C ILE A 223 16.86 15.10 3.52
N THR A 224 16.50 16.09 4.33
CA THR A 224 16.63 16.09 5.78
C THR A 224 15.28 16.26 6.47
N SER A 225 15.27 16.21 7.80
CA SER A 225 14.09 16.47 8.62
C SER A 225 13.52 17.89 8.49
N GLU A 226 14.24 18.82 7.86
CA GLU A 226 13.79 20.20 7.61
C GLU A 226 13.22 20.40 6.21
N THR A 227 13.36 19.40 5.33
CA THR A 227 12.85 19.46 3.95
C THR A 227 11.36 19.17 3.94
N SER A 228 10.57 20.11 3.42
CA SER A 228 9.12 19.92 3.20
C SER A 228 8.88 18.82 2.17
N ILE A 229 8.09 17.79 2.53
CA ILE A 229 7.85 16.62 1.67
C ILE A 229 6.36 16.30 1.59
N VAL A 230 5.89 16.06 0.36
CA VAL A 230 4.65 15.31 0.09
C VAL A 230 5.01 13.91 -0.39
N PHE A 231 4.48 12.90 0.26
CA PHE A 231 4.59 11.51 -0.18
C PHE A 231 3.34 11.08 -0.93
N THR A 232 3.51 10.56 -2.14
CA THR A 232 2.44 10.00 -2.96
C THR A 232 2.80 8.57 -3.34
N GLY A 233 1.93 7.59 -3.07
CA GLY A 233 2.23 6.19 -3.36
C GLY A 233 1.02 5.35 -3.71
N TYR A 234 1.24 4.36 -4.58
CA TYR A 234 0.23 3.41 -5.02
C TYR A 234 0.50 2.02 -4.46
N SER A 235 -0.54 1.33 -4.01
CA SER A 235 -0.42 -0.06 -3.52
C SER A 235 0.68 -0.18 -2.43
N GLN A 236 1.70 -1.00 -2.63
CA GLN A 236 2.89 -1.08 -1.77
C GLN A 236 3.53 0.29 -1.53
N GLY A 237 3.64 1.10 -2.58
CA GLY A 237 4.18 2.46 -2.48
C GLY A 237 3.37 3.36 -1.55
N GLY A 238 2.05 3.17 -1.46
CA GLY A 238 1.21 3.89 -0.51
C GLY A 238 1.46 3.47 0.93
N ALA A 239 1.73 2.18 1.18
CA ALA A 239 2.15 1.72 2.51
C ALA A 239 3.53 2.30 2.89
N ILE A 240 4.49 2.30 1.95
CA ILE A 240 5.80 2.95 2.14
C ILE A 240 5.63 4.43 2.45
N ALA A 241 4.84 5.15 1.64
CA ALA A 241 4.55 6.58 1.82
C ALA A 241 3.99 6.87 3.22
N THR A 242 3.06 6.05 3.70
CA THR A 242 2.47 6.19 5.04
C THR A 242 3.51 5.96 6.13
N VAL A 243 4.33 4.90 6.04
CA VAL A 243 5.39 4.62 7.04
C VAL A 243 6.40 5.76 7.08
N LEU A 244 6.80 6.32 5.92
CA LEU A 244 7.74 7.45 5.87
C LEU A 244 7.12 8.73 6.43
N ALA A 245 5.86 9.02 6.08
CA ALA A 245 5.16 10.21 6.56
C ALA A 245 5.00 10.23 8.09
N GLU A 246 4.77 9.06 8.70
CA GLU A 246 4.56 8.90 10.14
C GLU A 246 5.86 8.58 10.92
N SER A 247 7.01 8.46 10.25
CA SER A 247 8.27 8.10 10.90
C SER A 247 8.83 9.19 11.82
N GLY A 248 8.49 10.45 11.58
CA GLY A 248 9.11 11.60 12.26
C GLY A 248 10.50 11.95 11.73
N ASP A 249 10.99 11.22 10.73
CA ASP A 249 12.33 11.46 10.15
C ASP A 249 12.32 12.64 9.15
N TYR A 250 11.14 13.09 8.71
CA TYR A 250 10.95 14.09 7.66
C TYR A 250 9.90 15.13 8.06
N LEU A 251 10.02 16.35 7.52
CA LEU A 251 8.98 17.37 7.59
C LEU A 251 7.88 17.04 6.58
N THR A 252 7.00 16.10 6.94
CA THR A 252 5.86 15.72 6.09
C THR A 252 4.87 16.87 6.03
N THR A 253 4.55 17.33 4.83
CA THR A 253 3.59 18.41 4.54
C THR A 253 2.41 17.92 3.69
N GLY A 254 2.35 16.63 3.38
CA GLY A 254 1.23 15.99 2.73
C GLY A 254 1.43 14.51 2.49
N LEU A 255 0.33 13.76 2.40
CA LEU A 255 0.31 12.33 2.09
C LEU A 255 -0.85 12.03 1.15
N VAL A 256 -0.55 11.34 0.04
CA VAL A 256 -1.56 10.82 -0.88
C VAL A 256 -1.32 9.33 -1.08
N THR A 257 -2.28 8.49 -0.71
CA THR A 257 -2.19 7.04 -0.92
C THR A 257 -3.30 6.56 -1.85
N VAL A 258 -2.96 5.65 -2.73
CA VAL A 258 -3.84 5.15 -3.79
C VAL A 258 -3.87 3.63 -3.75
N GLY A 259 -5.02 3.03 -3.51
CA GLY A 259 -5.20 1.57 -3.50
C GLY A 259 -4.29 0.84 -2.50
N ALA A 260 -3.91 1.50 -1.41
CA ALA A 260 -2.86 1.01 -0.52
C ALA A 260 -3.42 0.25 0.70
N PRO A 261 -2.73 -0.83 1.15
CA PRO A 261 -3.12 -1.58 2.34
C PRO A 261 -2.68 -0.83 3.61
N THR A 262 -3.29 0.32 3.90
CA THR A 262 -2.90 1.23 4.99
C THR A 262 -3.89 1.28 6.16
N GLY A 263 -4.90 0.40 6.21
CA GLY A 263 -5.88 0.37 7.30
C GLY A 263 -5.24 0.20 8.68
N GLY A 264 -4.22 -0.65 8.79
CA GLY A 264 -3.44 -0.88 10.00
C GLY A 264 -2.31 0.14 10.25
N LEU A 265 -2.10 1.10 9.35
CA LEU A 265 -1.07 2.14 9.44
C LEU A 265 -1.76 3.48 9.72
N PRO A 266 -1.92 3.89 11.00
CA PRO A 266 -2.65 5.11 11.34
C PRO A 266 -1.89 6.35 10.89
N VAL A 267 -2.61 7.32 10.30
CA VAL A 267 -2.12 8.66 9.99
C VAL A 267 -2.46 9.57 11.17
N ARG A 268 -1.48 10.11 11.85
CA ARG A 268 -1.62 10.92 13.06
C ARG A 268 -0.97 12.30 12.93
N GLY A 269 -0.13 12.49 11.92
CA GLY A 269 0.54 13.76 11.66
C GLY A 269 -0.45 14.89 11.36
N ASP A 270 -0.06 16.12 11.67
CA ASP A 270 -0.84 17.33 11.40
C ASP A 270 -0.50 17.87 9.99
N TYR A 271 -0.85 17.09 8.98
CA TYR A 271 -0.68 17.43 7.56
C TYR A 271 -1.87 16.89 6.75
N PRO A 272 -2.19 17.49 5.59
CA PRO A 272 -3.25 16.98 4.72
C PRO A 272 -2.91 15.56 4.26
N ALA A 273 -3.81 14.63 4.53
CA ALA A 273 -3.70 13.24 4.12
C ALA A 273 -4.94 12.84 3.32
N ILE A 274 -4.74 12.33 2.11
CA ILE A 274 -5.80 11.89 1.20
C ILE A 274 -5.56 10.43 0.85
N VAL A 275 -6.57 9.61 1.09
CA VAL A 275 -6.56 8.17 0.81
C VAL A 275 -7.59 7.87 -0.25
N ILE A 276 -7.18 7.30 -1.38
CA ILE A 276 -8.09 6.94 -2.48
C ILE A 276 -8.22 5.41 -2.50
N GLU A 277 -9.44 4.92 -2.34
CA GLU A 277 -9.79 3.51 -2.35
C GLU A 277 -10.93 3.23 -3.32
N HIS A 278 -10.90 2.10 -4.03
CA HIS A 278 -12.07 1.58 -4.72
C HIS A 278 -12.84 0.59 -3.83
N ARG A 279 -14.16 0.59 -3.93
CA ARG A 279 -15.02 -0.30 -3.13
C ARG A 279 -14.86 -1.76 -3.52
N GLU A 280 -14.45 -2.01 -4.75
CA GLU A 280 -14.24 -3.33 -5.37
C GLU A 280 -12.79 -3.81 -5.27
N ASP A 281 -11.89 -2.99 -4.72
CA ASP A 281 -10.47 -3.32 -4.61
C ASP A 281 -10.18 -4.13 -3.34
N LEU A 282 -9.63 -5.33 -3.52
CA LEU A 282 -9.24 -6.23 -2.44
C LEU A 282 -8.00 -5.76 -1.69
N VAL A 283 -7.09 -5.01 -2.33
CA VAL A 283 -5.77 -4.67 -1.73
C VAL A 283 -5.89 -3.78 -0.50
N PRO A 284 -6.66 -2.67 -0.50
CA PRO A 284 -6.84 -1.87 0.71
C PRO A 284 -7.49 -2.64 1.87
N VAL A 285 -8.25 -3.69 1.54
CA VAL A 285 -8.97 -4.53 2.52
C VAL A 285 -8.03 -5.41 3.32
N LEU A 286 -6.88 -5.82 2.75
CA LEU A 286 -5.92 -6.73 3.38
C LEU A 286 -5.34 -6.20 4.69
N SER A 287 -5.38 -4.89 4.92
CA SER A 287 -4.95 -4.25 6.16
C SER A 287 -6.08 -3.99 7.17
N GLY A 288 -7.28 -4.51 6.92
CA GLY A 288 -8.43 -4.37 7.83
C GLY A 288 -9.09 -2.99 7.82
N ILE A 289 -9.80 -2.68 8.90
CA ILE A 289 -10.52 -1.40 9.06
C ILE A 289 -9.52 -0.28 9.36
N ARG A 290 -9.67 0.83 8.64
CA ARG A 290 -8.91 2.05 8.89
C ARG A 290 -9.31 2.68 10.23
N ARG A 291 -8.34 3.07 11.04
CA ARG A 291 -8.53 3.65 12.37
C ARG A 291 -8.08 5.10 12.49
N ASP A 292 -7.36 5.63 11.50
CA ASP A 292 -6.97 7.03 11.47
C ASP A 292 -8.19 7.93 11.26
N THR A 293 -8.21 9.07 11.92
CA THR A 293 -9.30 10.04 11.86
C THR A 293 -8.91 11.32 11.13
N THR A 294 -7.63 11.50 10.80
CA THR A 294 -7.09 12.73 10.17
C THR A 294 -7.12 12.67 8.65
N ALA A 295 -7.05 11.48 8.03
CA ALA A 295 -7.05 11.35 6.59
C ALA A 295 -8.46 11.51 5.99
N VAL A 296 -8.55 12.23 4.87
CA VAL A 296 -9.75 12.29 4.02
C VAL A 296 -9.77 11.06 3.11
N VAL A 297 -10.77 10.20 3.29
CA VAL A 297 -10.92 8.97 2.48
C VAL A 297 -11.86 9.23 1.31
N VAL A 298 -11.35 9.09 0.10
CA VAL A 298 -12.10 9.13 -1.16
C VAL A 298 -12.39 7.70 -1.60
N ARG A 299 -13.65 7.30 -1.58
CA ARG A 299 -14.07 5.97 -2.05
C ARG A 299 -14.75 6.08 -3.40
N GLY A 300 -14.07 5.61 -4.43
CA GLY A 300 -14.57 5.52 -5.79
C GLY A 300 -15.21 4.16 -6.08
N ASP A 301 -15.84 4.08 -7.24
CA ASP A 301 -16.31 2.86 -7.89
C ASP A 301 -15.41 2.61 -9.09
N ALA A 302 -14.65 1.52 -9.08
CA ALA A 302 -13.71 1.18 -10.13
C ALA A 302 -14.39 0.93 -11.48
N PHE A 303 -15.68 0.56 -11.46
CA PHE A 303 -16.45 0.16 -12.60
C PHE A 303 -17.62 1.10 -12.91
N ALA A 304 -17.59 2.34 -12.40
CA ALA A 304 -18.65 3.34 -12.58
C ALA A 304 -19.03 3.58 -14.06
N GLU A 305 -18.10 3.39 -14.99
CA GLU A 305 -18.32 3.52 -16.43
C GLU A 305 -18.90 2.24 -17.09
N GLY A 306 -19.29 1.24 -16.30
CA GLY A 306 -19.91 0.01 -16.77
C GLY A 306 -18.95 -1.00 -17.42
N ALA A 307 -17.64 -0.77 -17.33
CA ALA A 307 -16.65 -1.76 -17.76
C ALA A 307 -16.64 -2.95 -16.79
N PRO A 308 -16.86 -4.19 -17.25
CA PRO A 308 -16.82 -5.36 -16.36
C PRO A 308 -15.41 -5.57 -15.80
N PRO A 309 -15.27 -6.23 -14.64
CA PRO A 309 -13.98 -6.62 -14.13
C PRO A 309 -13.30 -7.63 -15.07
N GLU A 310 -12.06 -7.33 -15.47
CA GLU A 310 -11.27 -8.17 -16.38
C GLU A 310 -10.34 -9.14 -15.63
N GLY A 311 -10.41 -9.18 -14.31
CA GLY A 311 -9.58 -10.05 -13.45
C GLY A 311 -9.63 -9.63 -11.99
N ALA A 312 -8.99 -10.41 -11.11
CA ALA A 312 -9.02 -10.26 -9.65
C ALA A 312 -8.55 -8.90 -9.14
N LEU A 313 -7.63 -8.27 -9.84
CA LEU A 313 -7.05 -6.99 -9.48
C LEU A 313 -7.45 -5.86 -10.43
N SER A 314 -8.47 -6.06 -11.29
CA SER A 314 -8.89 -5.01 -12.22
C SER A 314 -9.41 -3.74 -11.53
N ALA A 315 -9.99 -3.86 -10.33
CA ALA A 315 -10.34 -2.71 -9.50
C ALA A 315 -9.10 -2.01 -8.89
N HIS A 316 -7.96 -2.70 -8.86
CA HIS A 316 -6.68 -2.20 -8.35
C HIS A 316 -5.84 -1.47 -9.40
N ASP A 317 -6.33 -1.34 -10.63
CA ASP A 317 -5.63 -0.70 -11.73
C ASP A 317 -5.39 0.79 -11.50
N LEU A 318 -4.14 1.25 -11.70
CA LEU A 318 -3.74 2.64 -11.45
C LEU A 318 -4.45 3.64 -12.36
N ASP A 319 -4.76 3.26 -13.61
CA ASP A 319 -5.48 4.14 -14.53
C ASP A 319 -6.92 4.36 -14.08
N ARG A 320 -7.55 3.36 -13.43
CA ARG A 320 -8.85 3.53 -12.78
C ARG A 320 -8.77 4.47 -11.59
N TYR A 321 -7.73 4.36 -10.79
CA TYR A 321 -7.46 5.28 -9.68
C TYR A 321 -7.19 6.71 -10.16
N LEU A 322 -6.50 6.89 -11.29
CA LEU A 322 -6.28 8.20 -11.89
C LEU A 322 -7.61 8.88 -12.27
N ARG A 323 -8.57 8.12 -12.83
CA ARG A 323 -9.92 8.64 -13.08
C ARG A 323 -10.65 9.02 -11.80
N THR A 324 -10.52 8.22 -10.74
CA THR A 324 -11.09 8.54 -9.44
C THR A 324 -10.47 9.80 -8.83
N ALA A 325 -9.16 10.00 -8.97
CA ALA A 325 -8.47 11.22 -8.54
C ALA A 325 -8.98 12.45 -9.32
N ALA A 326 -9.14 12.35 -10.63
CA ALA A 326 -9.69 13.42 -11.46
C ALA A 326 -11.15 13.76 -11.09
N ALA A 327 -11.96 12.74 -10.77
CA ALA A 327 -13.32 12.95 -10.27
C ALA A 327 -13.32 13.62 -8.87
N ALA A 328 -12.34 13.30 -8.03
CA ALA A 328 -12.15 13.92 -6.72
C ALA A 328 -11.77 15.40 -6.83
N ASP A 329 -10.92 15.78 -7.80
CA ASP A 329 -10.56 17.17 -8.09
C ASP A 329 -11.77 18.00 -8.52
N ALA A 330 -12.73 17.40 -9.21
CA ALA A 330 -13.99 18.05 -9.61
C ALA A 330 -15.07 18.01 -8.53
N HIS A 331 -14.85 17.32 -7.41
CA HIS A 331 -15.90 17.08 -6.42
C HIS A 331 -16.13 18.29 -5.52
N VAL A 332 -17.40 18.51 -5.13
CA VAL A 332 -17.85 19.69 -4.36
C VAL A 332 -17.71 19.56 -2.85
N SER A 333 -17.23 18.46 -2.32
CA SER A 333 -17.04 18.25 -0.87
C SER A 333 -16.07 19.29 -0.29
N ALA A 334 -16.54 20.09 0.67
CA ALA A 334 -15.72 21.11 1.31
C ALA A 334 -14.50 20.51 2.04
N THR A 335 -14.68 19.37 2.71
CA THR A 335 -13.60 18.68 3.42
C THR A 335 -12.50 18.19 2.45
N LEU A 336 -12.91 17.58 1.32
CA LEU A 336 -11.97 17.11 0.32
C LEU A 336 -11.24 18.28 -0.34
N ARG A 337 -11.97 19.34 -0.72
CA ARG A 337 -11.36 20.56 -1.29
C ARG A 337 -10.34 21.16 -0.34
N ALA A 338 -10.69 21.31 0.95
CA ALA A 338 -9.78 21.85 1.94
C ALA A 338 -8.50 20.99 2.09
N ALA A 339 -8.61 19.65 2.00
CA ALA A 339 -7.44 18.77 2.06
C ALA A 339 -6.57 18.89 0.80
N ILE A 340 -7.17 19.00 -0.40
CA ILE A 340 -6.44 19.20 -1.66
C ILE A 340 -5.74 20.56 -1.66
N ASP A 341 -6.45 21.63 -1.29
CA ASP A 341 -5.95 23.00 -1.29
C ASP A 341 -4.84 23.21 -0.24
N ALA A 342 -4.81 22.41 0.82
CA ALA A 342 -3.77 22.44 1.85
C ALA A 342 -2.47 21.71 1.43
N LEU A 343 -2.46 20.91 0.35
CA LEU A 343 -1.24 20.34 -0.18
C LEU A 343 -0.34 21.44 -0.75
N PRO A 344 0.98 21.44 -0.48
CA PRO A 344 1.91 22.44 -1.02
C PRO A 344 1.84 22.57 -2.54
N GLN A 345 1.94 23.80 -3.03
CA GLN A 345 1.94 24.13 -4.45
C GLN A 345 3.18 24.96 -4.79
N ALA A 346 4.09 24.39 -5.54
CA ALA A 346 5.22 25.15 -6.08
C ALA A 346 4.76 26.00 -7.28
N ALA A 347 5.38 27.17 -7.46
CA ALA A 347 5.03 28.12 -8.54
C ALA A 347 5.93 28.01 -9.78
N ALA A 348 7.05 27.30 -9.67
CA ALA A 348 8.04 27.19 -10.75
C ALA A 348 8.42 25.73 -11.01
N SER A 349 8.88 25.46 -12.23
CA SER A 349 9.40 24.14 -12.63
C SER A 349 10.56 23.74 -11.73
N GLY A 350 10.58 22.47 -11.41
CA GLY A 350 11.61 21.81 -10.60
C GLY A 350 12.42 20.81 -11.38
N THR A 351 13.16 19.98 -10.67
CA THR A 351 13.94 18.89 -11.24
C THR A 351 13.39 17.55 -10.83
N ARG A 352 13.39 16.57 -11.73
CA ARG A 352 12.91 15.21 -11.51
C ARG A 352 14.05 14.22 -11.62
N THR A 353 14.19 13.37 -10.60
CA THR A 353 15.12 12.24 -10.56
C THR A 353 14.37 10.95 -10.34
N ALA A 354 14.73 9.88 -11.05
CA ALA A 354 14.16 8.56 -10.86
C ALA A 354 15.24 7.56 -10.42
N TYR A 355 14.83 6.55 -9.65
CA TYR A 355 15.73 5.53 -9.12
C TYR A 355 15.19 4.13 -9.33
N THR A 356 16.09 3.20 -9.67
CA THR A 356 15.90 1.77 -9.50
C THR A 356 16.49 1.32 -8.17
N ALA A 357 16.11 0.14 -7.72
CA ALA A 357 16.69 -0.47 -6.53
C ALA A 357 16.93 -1.96 -6.76
N THR A 358 17.98 -2.48 -6.14
CA THR A 358 18.37 -3.88 -6.23
C THR A 358 18.76 -4.38 -4.84
N ARG A 359 18.25 -5.55 -4.43
CA ARG A 359 18.70 -6.22 -3.20
C ARG A 359 20.15 -6.61 -3.30
N ILE A 360 20.87 -6.45 -2.22
CA ILE A 360 22.24 -6.92 -2.08
C ILE A 360 22.15 -8.33 -1.48
N PRO A 361 22.56 -9.37 -2.23
CA PRO A 361 22.53 -10.74 -1.70
C PRO A 361 23.45 -10.84 -0.46
N PRO A 362 23.12 -11.69 0.52
CA PRO A 362 24.02 -11.97 1.61
C PRO A 362 25.34 -12.55 1.08
N PRO A 363 26.47 -12.29 1.75
CA PRO A 363 27.75 -12.87 1.35
C PRO A 363 27.62 -14.40 1.36
N THR A 364 28.09 -15.01 0.30
CA THR A 364 28.12 -16.49 0.20
C THR A 364 28.99 -17.01 1.36
N PRO A 365 28.51 -17.93 2.19
CA PRO A 365 29.35 -18.51 3.22
C PRO A 365 30.51 -19.25 2.54
N GLU A 366 31.76 -18.93 2.96
CA GLU A 366 32.99 -19.61 2.53
C GLU A 366 33.02 -21.07 3.01
#